data_b509e2fc46afa1ec28fa2a8d5da893f4
#
_entry.id   b509e2fc46afa1ec28fa2a8d5da893f4
#
_cell.length_a   1.000
_cell.length_b   1.000
_cell.length_c   1.000
_cell.angle_alpha   90.00
_cell.angle_beta   90.00
_cell.angle_gamma   90.00
#
_symmetry.space_group_name_H-M   'P 1'
#
loop_
_entity.id
_entity.type
_entity.pdbx_description
1 polymer ?
#
loop_
_entity_poly.entity_id
_entity_poly.type
_entity_poly.pdbx_seq_one_letter_code
_entity_poly.pdbx_strand_id
1 'polypeptide(L)'
;MLDYGFEIEHYDRQLGLMLARLEELGELDNTLVIVTSDNGMPFPRAKGTQYEYAHHMPLAMMWPQGVNSPGRREAVYVSFVDIAPTILEIAGTDPSAAGMAPLPGGSLVPLLRNEPDPCAALRERALLGRE
;
A
#
# COMPACT_ATOMS: atom_id res chain seq x y z
N MET A 1 6.57 -10.66 23.30
CA MET A 1 6.72 -11.20 21.91
C MET A 1 5.54 -12.08 21.51
N LEU A 2 5.10 -13.02 22.36
CA LEU A 2 3.97 -13.89 22.03
C LEU A 2 2.68 -13.11 21.73
N ASP A 3 2.34 -12.11 22.56
CA ASP A 3 1.13 -11.31 22.36
C ASP A 3 1.11 -10.58 21.00
N TYR A 4 2.26 -10.07 20.55
CA TYR A 4 2.39 -9.46 19.23
C TYR A 4 2.16 -10.46 18.09
N GLY A 5 2.62 -11.70 18.26
CA GLY A 5 2.34 -12.78 17.30
C GLY A 5 0.84 -13.13 17.24
N PHE A 6 0.15 -13.17 18.38
CA PHE A 6 -1.29 -13.41 18.43
C PHE A 6 -2.10 -12.30 17.73
N GLU A 7 -1.68 -11.04 17.88
CA GLU A 7 -2.34 -9.93 17.20
C GLU A 7 -2.16 -10.01 15.68
N ILE A 8 -0.99 -10.43 15.20
CA ILE A 8 -0.76 -10.67 13.76
C ILE A 8 -1.66 -11.81 13.25
N GLU A 9 -1.74 -12.94 13.98
CA GLU A 9 -2.62 -14.06 13.61
C GLU A 9 -4.10 -13.64 13.63
N HIS A 10 -4.50 -12.82 14.60
CA HIS A 10 -5.85 -12.28 14.67
C HIS A 10 -6.15 -11.39 13.46
N TYR A 11 -5.24 -10.46 13.14
CA TYR A 11 -5.35 -9.59 11.97
C TYR A 11 -5.47 -10.40 10.66
N ASP A 12 -4.60 -11.39 10.46
CA ASP A 12 -4.60 -12.25 9.28
C ASP A 12 -5.93 -12.99 9.12
N ARG A 13 -6.45 -13.54 10.23
CA ARG A 13 -7.78 -14.19 10.24
C ARG A 13 -8.89 -13.22 9.85
N GLN A 14 -8.91 -12.01 10.39
CA GLN A 14 -9.93 -11.01 10.07
C GLN A 14 -9.83 -10.57 8.61
N LEU A 15 -8.63 -10.39 8.09
CA LEU A 15 -8.42 -10.11 6.67
C LEU A 15 -8.98 -11.22 5.79
N GLY A 16 -8.71 -12.49 6.14
CA GLY A 16 -9.27 -13.64 5.42
C GLY A 16 -10.80 -13.64 5.41
N LEU A 17 -11.45 -13.34 6.53
CA LEU A 17 -12.91 -13.23 6.61
C LEU A 17 -13.46 -12.08 5.75
N MET A 18 -12.79 -10.94 5.71
CA MET A 18 -13.20 -9.81 4.86
C MET A 18 -13.08 -10.17 3.38
N LEU A 19 -11.99 -10.81 2.96
CA LEU A 19 -11.79 -11.25 1.57
C LEU A 19 -12.85 -12.28 1.16
N ALA A 20 -13.12 -13.29 2.02
CA ALA A 20 -14.18 -14.26 1.76
C ALA A 20 -15.55 -13.59 1.62
N ARG A 21 -15.82 -12.57 2.43
CA ARG A 21 -17.09 -11.84 2.33
C ARG A 21 -17.20 -11.04 1.03
N LEU A 22 -16.13 -10.43 0.57
CA LEU A 22 -16.11 -9.76 -0.74
C LEU A 22 -16.33 -10.74 -1.89
N GLU A 23 -15.74 -11.93 -1.80
CA GLU A 23 -15.94 -13.00 -2.78
C GLU A 23 -17.38 -13.49 -2.82
N GLU A 24 -18.01 -13.76 -1.66
CA GLU A 24 -19.43 -14.12 -1.55
C GLU A 24 -20.37 -13.07 -2.16
N LEU A 25 -20.01 -11.80 -2.06
CA LEU A 25 -20.78 -10.68 -2.62
C LEU A 25 -20.51 -10.47 -4.12
N GLY A 26 -19.52 -11.14 -4.69
CA GLY A 26 -19.10 -10.93 -6.08
C GLY A 26 -18.35 -9.61 -6.32
N GLU A 27 -17.84 -8.99 -5.25
CA GLU A 27 -17.19 -7.66 -5.30
C GLU A 27 -15.66 -7.74 -5.22
N LEU A 28 -15.10 -8.92 -4.96
CA LEU A 28 -13.65 -9.07 -4.77
C LEU A 28 -12.85 -8.62 -5.98
N ASP A 29 -13.29 -8.98 -7.17
CA ASP A 29 -12.60 -8.65 -8.43
C ASP A 29 -12.54 -7.14 -8.69
N ASN A 30 -13.56 -6.40 -8.25
CA ASN A 30 -13.68 -4.94 -8.40
C ASN A 30 -13.22 -4.17 -7.15
N THR A 31 -12.53 -4.81 -6.23
CA THR A 31 -12.08 -4.17 -4.99
C THR A 31 -10.55 -4.08 -4.96
N LEU A 32 -10.03 -2.86 -4.77
CA LEU A 32 -8.63 -2.64 -4.42
C LEU A 32 -8.44 -2.89 -2.92
N VAL A 33 -7.70 -3.92 -2.57
CA VAL A 33 -7.32 -4.23 -1.19
C VAL A 33 -5.88 -3.80 -0.97
N ILE A 34 -5.66 -2.96 0.04
CA ILE A 34 -4.33 -2.48 0.45
C ILE A 34 -4.08 -2.94 1.88
N VAL A 35 -3.00 -3.67 2.08
CA VAL A 35 -2.55 -4.16 3.38
C VAL A 35 -1.22 -3.51 3.70
N THR A 36 -1.15 -2.80 4.81
CA THR A 36 0.05 -2.08 5.26
C THR A 36 0.04 -1.87 6.77
N SER A 37 1.02 -1.17 7.30
CA SER A 37 1.11 -0.74 8.69
C SER A 37 1.44 0.76 8.74
N ASP A 38 0.96 1.46 9.75
CA ASP A 38 1.19 2.89 9.96
C ASP A 38 2.62 3.21 10.37
N ASN A 39 3.25 2.33 11.15
CA ASN A 39 4.62 2.48 11.65
C ASN A 39 5.26 1.13 11.98
N GLY A 40 6.54 1.15 12.32
CA GLY A 40 7.28 -0.01 12.74
C GLY A 40 6.76 -0.62 14.05
N MET A 41 7.11 -1.88 14.28
CA MET A 41 6.73 -2.64 15.48
C MET A 41 7.18 -1.94 16.78
N PRO A 42 6.49 -2.14 17.93
CA PRO A 42 6.79 -1.48 19.19
C PRO A 42 7.98 -2.11 19.94
N PHE A 43 9.10 -2.31 19.24
CA PHE A 43 10.32 -2.90 19.77
C PHE A 43 11.52 -1.95 19.64
N PRO A 44 12.62 -2.20 20.39
CA PRO A 44 13.83 -1.42 20.24
C PRO A 44 14.33 -1.36 18.79
N ARG A 45 14.79 -0.20 18.36
CA ARG A 45 15.26 0.09 16.99
C ARG A 45 14.17 0.00 15.90
N ALA A 46 12.91 0.06 16.27
CA ALA A 46 11.78 0.13 15.36
C ALA A 46 10.99 1.42 15.59
N LYS A 47 9.71 1.37 15.95
CA LYS A 47 8.85 2.56 16.08
C LYS A 47 9.54 3.76 16.73
N GLY A 48 9.43 4.95 16.11
CA GLY A 48 9.99 6.20 16.64
C GLY A 48 11.52 6.34 16.51
N THR A 49 12.17 5.55 15.69
CA THR A 49 13.61 5.61 15.43
C THR A 49 13.94 5.86 13.96
N GLN A 50 15.22 6.02 13.63
CA GLN A 50 15.69 6.19 12.25
C GLN A 50 16.15 4.87 11.60
N TYR A 51 15.95 3.74 12.26
CA TYR A 51 16.33 2.46 11.70
C TYR A 51 15.31 1.99 10.66
N GLU A 52 15.75 1.12 9.74
CA GLU A 52 14.92 0.59 8.65
C GLU A 52 13.59 0.01 9.14
N TYR A 53 13.59 -0.74 10.23
CA TYR A 53 12.39 -1.33 10.82
C TYR A 53 11.33 -0.33 11.33
N ALA A 54 11.68 0.95 11.40
CA ALA A 54 10.74 2.01 11.74
C ALA A 54 9.99 2.57 10.52
N HIS A 55 10.54 2.41 9.33
CA HIS A 55 10.10 3.11 8.11
C HIS A 55 9.82 2.20 6.92
N HIS A 56 10.44 1.02 6.88
CA HIS A 56 10.20 0.03 5.82
C HIS A 56 8.96 -0.79 6.16
N MET A 57 7.80 -0.17 5.94
CA MET A 57 6.51 -0.80 6.23
C MET A 57 6.16 -1.82 5.16
N PRO A 58 5.53 -2.94 5.54
CA PRO A 58 4.97 -3.85 4.56
C PRO A 58 3.90 -3.13 3.74
N LEU A 59 3.88 -3.39 2.45
CA LEU A 59 2.82 -2.93 1.56
C LEU A 59 2.47 -4.05 0.60
N ALA A 60 1.24 -4.52 0.66
CA ALA A 60 0.70 -5.47 -0.30
C ALA A 60 -0.58 -4.89 -0.91
N MET A 61 -0.72 -5.08 -2.21
CA MET A 61 -1.90 -4.63 -2.95
C MET A 61 -2.47 -5.78 -3.77
N MET A 62 -3.78 -5.95 -3.71
CA MET A 62 -4.53 -6.90 -4.51
C MET A 62 -5.70 -6.16 -5.18
N TRP A 63 -5.80 -6.33 -6.49
CA TRP A 63 -6.93 -5.83 -7.28
C TRP A 63 -7.04 -6.71 -8.54
N PRO A 64 -7.85 -7.77 -8.51
CA PRO A 64 -7.88 -8.76 -9.58
C PRO A 64 -8.13 -8.19 -10.97
N GLN A 65 -8.99 -7.19 -11.11
CA GLN A 65 -9.26 -6.55 -12.40
C GLN A 65 -8.18 -5.58 -12.87
N GLY A 66 -7.29 -5.12 -12.01
CA GLY A 66 -6.36 -4.03 -12.33
C GLY A 66 -4.87 -4.37 -12.17
N VAL A 67 -4.54 -5.46 -11.51
CA VAL A 67 -3.14 -5.88 -11.33
C VAL A 67 -2.74 -6.88 -12.41
N ASN A 68 -1.78 -6.52 -13.24
CA ASN A 68 -1.19 -7.45 -14.19
C ASN A 68 -0.05 -8.23 -13.53
N SER A 69 0.09 -9.52 -13.88
CA SER A 69 1.13 -10.40 -13.32
C SER A 69 1.12 -10.44 -11.79
N PRO A 70 0.03 -10.92 -11.15
CA PRO A 70 -0.07 -10.98 -9.69
C PRO A 70 1.00 -11.88 -9.07
N GLY A 71 1.26 -11.70 -7.77
CA GLY A 71 2.23 -12.50 -7.02
C GLY A 71 3.68 -12.05 -7.16
N ARG A 72 3.97 -10.96 -7.86
CA ARG A 72 5.31 -10.39 -7.98
C ARG A 72 5.68 -9.54 -6.77
N ARG A 73 6.96 -9.29 -6.63
CA ARG A 73 7.54 -8.33 -5.67
C ARG A 73 8.27 -7.25 -6.43
N GLU A 74 8.08 -6.02 -5.99
CA GLU A 74 8.70 -4.85 -6.60
C GLU A 74 9.74 -4.24 -5.65
N ALA A 75 10.92 -3.94 -6.18
CA ALA A 75 12.02 -3.35 -5.41
C ALA A 75 12.13 -1.84 -5.70
N VAL A 76 11.01 -1.13 -5.55
CA VAL A 76 10.91 0.32 -5.78
C VAL A 76 10.60 1.06 -4.48
N TYR A 77 10.99 2.32 -4.40
CA TYR A 77 10.65 3.16 -3.25
C TYR A 77 9.24 3.72 -3.40
N VAL A 78 8.36 3.26 -2.54
CA VAL A 78 6.96 3.70 -2.41
C VAL A 78 6.79 4.43 -1.08
N SER A 79 5.92 5.41 -1.04
CA SER A 79 5.56 6.12 0.19
C SER A 79 4.05 6.18 0.35
N PHE A 80 3.55 6.35 1.56
CA PHE A 80 2.11 6.46 1.81
C PHE A 80 1.44 7.63 1.07
N VAL A 81 2.20 8.66 0.73
CA VAL A 81 1.68 9.77 -0.08
C VAL A 81 1.33 9.33 -1.51
N ASP A 82 1.78 8.17 -1.96
CA ASP A 82 1.50 7.60 -3.28
C ASP A 82 0.15 6.85 -3.31
N ILE A 83 -0.41 6.50 -2.14
CA ILE A 83 -1.68 5.78 -2.04
C ILE A 83 -2.85 6.65 -2.50
N ALA A 84 -2.90 7.91 -2.08
CA ALA A 84 -4.00 8.81 -2.45
C ALA A 84 -4.10 9.03 -3.98
N PRO A 85 -3.04 9.42 -4.70
CA PRO A 85 -3.11 9.55 -6.17
C PRO A 85 -3.43 8.22 -6.86
N THR A 86 -2.99 7.08 -6.32
CA THR A 86 -3.33 5.76 -6.84
C THR A 86 -4.84 5.48 -6.76
N ILE A 87 -5.45 5.73 -5.61
CA ILE A 87 -6.90 5.54 -5.41
C ILE A 87 -7.69 6.47 -6.34
N LEU A 88 -7.29 7.73 -6.45
CA LEU A 88 -7.98 8.72 -7.29
C LEU A 88 -7.89 8.35 -8.77
N GLU A 89 -6.74 7.89 -9.25
CA GLU A 89 -6.58 7.42 -10.62
C GLU A 89 -7.45 6.20 -10.91
N ILE A 90 -7.47 5.21 -10.01
CA ILE A 90 -8.34 4.02 -10.14
C ILE A 90 -9.82 4.43 -10.17
N ALA A 91 -10.21 5.40 -9.34
CA ALA A 91 -11.57 5.93 -9.29
C ALA A 91 -11.92 6.86 -10.49
N GLY A 92 -10.97 7.17 -11.36
CA GLY A 92 -11.17 8.10 -12.48
C GLY A 92 -11.45 9.54 -12.04
N THR A 93 -10.95 9.93 -10.86
CA THR A 93 -11.18 11.25 -10.28
C THR A 93 -9.98 12.14 -10.50
N ASP A 94 -10.20 13.33 -11.08
CA ASP A 94 -9.18 14.38 -11.18
C ASP A 94 -9.12 15.17 -9.85
N PRO A 95 -7.99 15.11 -9.11
CA PRO A 95 -7.84 15.83 -7.84
C PRO A 95 -8.03 17.33 -7.99
N SER A 96 -7.58 17.93 -9.09
CA SER A 96 -7.67 19.37 -9.32
C SER A 96 -9.11 19.81 -9.58
N ALA A 97 -9.87 19.00 -10.32
CA ALA A 97 -11.30 19.25 -10.53
C ALA A 97 -12.12 19.11 -9.23
N ALA A 98 -11.65 18.29 -8.28
CA ALA A 98 -12.22 18.15 -6.95
C ALA A 98 -11.78 19.23 -5.96
N GLY A 99 -10.98 20.22 -6.39
CA GLY A 99 -10.49 21.31 -5.54
C GLY A 99 -9.40 20.90 -4.53
N MET A 100 -8.75 19.77 -4.76
CA MET A 100 -7.65 19.29 -3.91
C MET A 100 -6.35 20.06 -4.21
N ALA A 101 -5.54 20.26 -3.17
CA ALA A 101 -4.17 20.74 -3.36
C ALA A 101 -3.33 19.72 -4.15
N PRO A 102 -2.26 20.17 -4.83
CA PRO A 102 -1.37 19.25 -5.53
C PRO A 102 -0.86 18.14 -4.60
N LEU A 103 -0.99 16.90 -5.04
CA LEU A 103 -0.56 15.74 -4.27
C LEU A 103 0.96 15.56 -4.42
N PRO A 104 1.70 15.33 -3.33
CA PRO A 104 3.16 15.16 -3.38
C PRO A 104 3.59 13.77 -3.87
N GLY A 105 2.66 12.82 -3.95
CA GLY A 105 2.91 11.43 -4.37
C GLY A 105 2.68 11.18 -5.85
N GLY A 106 3.18 10.05 -6.35
CA GLY A 106 2.91 9.51 -7.67
C GLY A 106 1.94 8.33 -7.58
N SER A 107 1.15 8.12 -8.64
CA SER A 107 0.28 6.95 -8.71
C SER A 107 1.08 5.66 -8.89
N LEU A 108 0.65 4.60 -8.22
CA LEU A 108 1.20 3.25 -8.36
C LEU A 108 0.49 2.43 -9.45
N VAL A 109 -0.49 3.00 -10.15
CA VAL A 109 -1.24 2.30 -11.20
C VAL A 109 -0.34 1.75 -12.30
N PRO A 110 0.65 2.49 -12.84
CA PRO A 110 1.58 1.95 -13.82
C PRO A 110 2.35 0.72 -13.28
N LEU A 111 2.75 0.77 -12.00
CA LEU A 111 3.40 -0.36 -11.33
C LEU A 111 2.44 -1.56 -11.20
N LEU A 112 1.22 -1.34 -10.75
CA LEU A 112 0.20 -2.39 -10.64
C LEU A 112 -0.11 -3.05 -11.98
N ARG A 113 -0.14 -2.27 -13.06
CA ARG A 113 -0.40 -2.74 -14.42
C ARG A 113 0.82 -3.34 -15.13
N ASN A 114 1.99 -3.30 -14.49
CA ASN A 114 3.25 -3.75 -15.08
C ASN A 114 3.55 -3.07 -16.43
N GLU A 115 3.35 -1.76 -16.47
CA GLU A 115 3.60 -0.93 -17.65
C GLU A 115 5.10 -0.75 -17.91
N PRO A 116 5.52 -0.46 -19.14
CA PRO A 116 6.90 -0.08 -19.42
C PRO A 116 7.30 1.15 -18.61
N ASP A 117 8.47 1.11 -17.96
CA ASP A 117 8.97 2.18 -17.09
C ASP A 117 7.98 2.63 -15.98
N PRO A 118 7.45 1.69 -15.19
CA PRO A 118 6.44 2.00 -14.18
C PRO A 118 6.98 2.92 -13.06
N CYS A 119 8.29 3.07 -12.99
CA CYS A 119 8.97 3.85 -11.95
C CYS A 119 9.27 5.29 -12.39
N ALA A 120 8.96 5.70 -13.62
CA ALA A 120 9.26 7.05 -14.11
C ALA A 120 8.63 8.16 -13.25
N ALA A 121 7.49 7.88 -12.61
CA ALA A 121 6.81 8.79 -11.67
C ALA A 121 7.15 8.54 -10.20
N LEU A 122 7.93 7.51 -9.89
CA LEU A 122 8.27 7.12 -8.52
C LEU A 122 9.65 7.65 -8.10
N ARG A 123 9.96 7.48 -6.85
CA ARG A 123 11.19 8.02 -6.24
C ARG A 123 12.39 7.13 -6.48
N GLU A 124 13.55 7.75 -6.70
CA GLU A 124 14.84 7.06 -6.68
C GLU A 124 15.31 6.73 -5.25
N ARG A 125 14.69 7.32 -4.24
CA ARG A 125 15.08 7.17 -2.81
C ARG A 125 13.90 7.36 -1.87
N ALA A 126 13.95 6.69 -0.74
CA ALA A 126 13.06 6.98 0.39
C ALA A 126 13.63 8.15 1.21
N LEU A 127 12.75 9.10 1.60
CA LEU A 127 13.07 10.12 2.58
C LEU A 127 12.56 9.65 3.93
N LEU A 128 13.46 9.53 4.89
CA LEU A 128 13.16 9.13 6.26
C LEU A 128 13.37 10.33 7.17
N GLY A 129 12.44 10.57 8.07
CA GLY A 129 12.52 11.64 9.05
C GLY A 129 12.05 11.19 10.42
N ARG A 130 12.44 11.93 11.45
CA ARG A 130 11.90 11.83 12.81
C ARG A 130 11.26 13.18 13.14
N GLU A 131 10.02 13.13 13.58
CA GLU A 131 9.36 14.27 14.22
C GLU A 131 9.95 14.54 15.61
#